data_3f125864d06a363672eb79f5bad3d5df
#
_entry.id   3f125864d06a363672eb79f5bad3d5df
#
_cell.length_a   1.000
_cell.length_b   1.000
_cell.length_c   1.000
_cell.angle_alpha   90.00
_cell.angle_beta   90.00
_cell.angle_gamma   90.00
#
_symmetry.space_group_name_H-M   'P 1'
#
loop_
_entity.id
_entity.type
_entity.pdbx_description
1 polymer ?
#
loop_
_entity_poly.entity_id
_entity_poly.type
_entity_poly.pdbx_seq_one_letter_code
_entity_poly.pdbx_strand_id
1 'polypeptide(L)'
;MTSDLPSKENNLPRVSIAKILPKVSRQELFARKRCYLGISLENPLFEGDSLLAMLLWAAEKFDRCLVIVGDYLSRFNERILSGCDENKAGEFAIKQGDLFISKTRAIFEQLPAERVRLTRWREHLQSDRFRVAKKILDDIFISNEQFRAAVEYDALSFVKREQKHNLNLAAPMEEAIRLSSQYILEEVAVFSALSESGFTVELYPGPELRVLAEVARGEYPAVPSGLKNRVNVELKIARIPVE
;
A
#
# COMPACT_ATOMS: atom_id res chain seq x y z
N MET A 1 45.07 6.10 -3.69
CA MET A 1 44.14 7.19 -4.08
C MET A 1 42.76 6.66 -3.73
N THR A 2 42.31 6.92 -2.50
CA THR A 2 40.98 6.62 -2.01
C THR A 2 40.06 7.74 -2.51
N SER A 3 39.16 7.41 -3.41
CA SER A 3 38.12 8.34 -3.90
C SER A 3 37.09 8.50 -2.79
N ASP A 4 37.17 9.61 -2.06
CA ASP A 4 36.09 10.10 -1.22
C ASP A 4 34.90 10.45 -2.10
N LEU A 5 33.96 9.52 -2.21
CA LEU A 5 32.61 9.83 -2.67
C LEU A 5 31.96 10.69 -1.57
N PRO A 6 31.42 11.87 -1.88
CA PRO A 6 30.72 12.68 -0.90
C PRO A 6 29.52 11.89 -0.40
N SER A 7 29.46 11.65 0.89
CA SER A 7 28.40 10.93 1.57
C SER A 7 27.06 11.69 1.44
N LYS A 8 26.27 11.35 0.42
CA LYS A 8 24.85 11.78 0.32
C LYS A 8 23.97 11.28 1.47
N GLU A 9 24.47 10.35 2.29
CA GLU A 9 23.74 9.78 3.42
C GLU A 9 23.36 10.79 4.51
N ASN A 10 24.06 11.92 4.63
CA ASN A 10 23.83 12.90 5.69
C ASN A 10 22.59 13.79 5.49
N ASN A 11 21.88 13.71 4.34
CA ASN A 11 20.73 14.58 4.06
C ASN A 11 19.41 13.83 3.83
N LEU A 12 19.38 12.49 3.94
CA LEU A 12 18.14 11.75 3.76
C LEU A 12 17.19 11.94 4.94
N PRO A 13 15.86 11.99 4.70
CA PRO A 13 14.87 12.08 5.76
C PRO A 13 15.03 10.92 6.76
N ARG A 14 14.82 11.20 8.04
CA ARG A 14 14.82 10.18 9.07
C ARG A 14 13.52 9.39 9.05
N VAL A 15 13.60 8.06 8.92
CA VAL A 15 12.46 7.16 8.99
C VAL A 15 12.37 6.55 10.39
N SER A 16 11.17 6.53 10.96
CA SER A 16 10.88 5.94 12.27
C SER A 16 9.50 5.29 12.28
N ILE A 17 9.28 4.38 13.22
CA ILE A 17 7.97 3.75 13.44
C ILE A 17 7.12 4.70 14.27
N ALA A 18 5.96 5.11 13.73
CA ALA A 18 4.95 5.89 14.43
C ALA A 18 3.98 4.97 15.19
N LYS A 19 3.53 3.87 14.54
CA LYS A 19 2.55 2.95 15.11
C LYS A 19 2.74 1.53 14.57
N ILE A 20 2.37 0.53 15.36
CA ILE A 20 2.34 -0.89 14.97
C ILE A 20 0.95 -1.43 15.30
N LEU A 21 0.31 -2.09 14.32
CA LEU A 21 -1.03 -2.65 14.48
C LEU A 21 -1.16 -4.04 13.79
N PRO A 22 -1.60 -5.12 14.48
CA PRO A 22 -1.82 -5.20 15.92
C PRO A 22 -0.52 -4.89 16.71
N LYS A 23 -0.66 -4.50 17.97
CA LYS A 23 0.49 -4.16 18.81
C LYS A 23 1.36 -5.39 19.05
N VAL A 24 2.56 -5.39 18.51
CA VAL A 24 3.60 -6.39 18.75
C VAL A 24 4.88 -5.70 19.21
N SER A 25 5.77 -6.43 19.88
CA SER A 25 7.08 -5.88 20.25
C SER A 25 7.96 -5.65 19.00
N ARG A 26 8.95 -4.75 19.08
CA ARG A 26 9.92 -4.56 17.99
C ARG A 26 10.70 -5.84 17.69
N GLN A 27 11.00 -6.64 18.70
CA GLN A 27 11.68 -7.93 18.54
C GLN A 27 10.83 -8.88 17.69
N GLU A 28 9.54 -9.05 18.00
CA GLU A 28 8.60 -9.86 17.24
C GLU A 28 8.41 -9.33 15.82
N LEU A 29 8.31 -7.99 15.65
CA LEU A 29 8.18 -7.35 14.34
C LEU A 29 9.37 -7.72 13.45
N PHE A 30 10.59 -7.50 13.90
CA PHE A 30 11.79 -7.74 13.10
C PHE A 30 12.17 -9.22 12.96
N ALA A 31 11.64 -10.10 13.83
CA ALA A 31 11.73 -11.54 13.65
C ALA A 31 10.96 -12.06 12.41
N ARG A 32 10.00 -11.28 11.88
CA ARG A 32 9.20 -11.65 10.69
C ARG A 32 9.98 -11.65 9.37
N LYS A 33 11.14 -11.00 9.31
CA LYS A 33 12.13 -11.08 8.22
C LYS A 33 11.69 -10.50 6.86
N ARG A 34 10.39 -10.47 6.54
CA ARG A 34 9.87 -10.05 5.23
C ARG A 34 8.79 -8.98 5.39
N CYS A 35 8.96 -7.88 4.64
CA CYS A 35 7.99 -6.80 4.60
C CYS A 35 7.57 -6.48 3.17
N TYR A 36 6.49 -5.73 3.02
CA TYR A 36 6.12 -5.10 1.77
C TYR A 36 5.80 -3.63 1.98
N LEU A 37 5.96 -2.86 0.91
CA LEU A 37 5.64 -1.43 0.82
C LEU A 37 4.72 -1.23 -0.38
N GLY A 38 3.46 -0.90 -0.14
CA GLY A 38 2.51 -0.51 -1.18
C GLY A 38 2.76 0.94 -1.62
N ILE A 39 2.96 1.16 -2.91
CA ILE A 39 3.15 2.48 -3.51
C ILE A 39 1.80 3.01 -3.98
N SER A 40 1.31 4.06 -3.35
CA SER A 40 0.24 4.90 -3.87
C SER A 40 0.85 5.97 -4.77
N LEU A 41 0.51 5.96 -6.06
CA LEU A 41 1.12 6.83 -7.08
C LEU A 41 0.87 8.33 -6.83
N GLU A 42 -0.19 8.64 -6.09
CA GLU A 42 -0.60 10.03 -5.78
C GLU A 42 0.02 10.56 -4.48
N ASN A 43 0.69 9.71 -3.70
CA ASN A 43 1.26 10.11 -2.43
C ASN A 43 2.70 10.62 -2.62
N PRO A 44 2.97 11.92 -2.39
CA PRO A 44 4.29 12.52 -2.63
C PRO A 44 5.41 11.96 -1.73
N LEU A 45 5.06 11.22 -0.67
CA LEU A 45 6.06 10.54 0.16
C LEU A 45 6.73 9.36 -0.57
N PHE A 46 6.15 8.88 -1.67
CA PHE A 46 6.76 7.83 -2.50
C PHE A 46 7.62 8.39 -3.64
N GLU A 47 8.17 9.60 -3.47
CA GLU A 47 9.06 10.22 -4.45
C GLU A 47 10.40 10.62 -3.80
N GLY A 48 11.46 10.70 -4.63
CA GLY A 48 12.76 11.24 -4.27
C GLY A 48 13.37 10.65 -3.00
N ASP A 49 13.93 11.52 -2.17
CA ASP A 49 14.66 11.14 -0.97
C ASP A 49 13.79 10.44 0.09
N SER A 50 12.48 10.74 0.13
CA SER A 50 11.56 10.08 1.06
C SER A 50 11.38 8.60 0.72
N LEU A 51 11.21 8.27 -0.55
CA LEU A 51 11.13 6.88 -1.01
C LEU A 51 12.47 6.16 -0.76
N LEU A 52 13.58 6.77 -1.14
CA LEU A 52 14.92 6.18 -0.91
C LEU A 52 15.14 5.88 0.57
N ALA A 53 14.84 6.83 1.45
CA ALA A 53 15.00 6.65 2.89
C ALA A 53 14.15 5.51 3.45
N MET A 54 12.88 5.37 3.01
CA MET A 54 12.01 4.26 3.41
C MET A 54 12.56 2.91 2.95
N LEU A 55 13.04 2.82 1.71
CA LEU A 55 13.54 1.58 1.15
C LEU A 55 14.87 1.16 1.78
N LEU A 56 15.78 2.09 2.05
CA LEU A 56 17.01 1.82 2.80
C LEU A 56 16.71 1.35 4.22
N TRP A 57 15.79 2.04 4.91
CA TRP A 57 15.35 1.63 6.24
C TRP A 57 14.73 0.22 6.22
N ALA A 58 13.89 -0.08 5.24
CA ALA A 58 13.30 -1.41 5.09
C ALA A 58 14.36 -2.48 4.83
N ALA A 59 15.32 -2.21 3.93
CA ALA A 59 16.43 -3.12 3.61
C ALA A 59 17.38 -3.34 4.79
N GLU A 60 17.53 -2.37 5.69
CA GLU A 60 18.31 -2.52 6.93
C GLU A 60 17.57 -3.42 7.95
N LYS A 61 16.26 -3.29 8.08
CA LYS A 61 15.47 -3.93 9.15
C LYS A 61 14.92 -5.30 8.76
N PHE A 62 14.77 -5.60 7.47
CA PHE A 62 14.18 -6.84 6.96
C PHE A 62 15.10 -7.52 5.95
N ASP A 63 15.05 -8.84 5.90
CA ASP A 63 15.85 -9.63 4.95
C ASP A 63 15.33 -9.44 3.51
N ARG A 64 14.02 -9.19 3.35
CA ARG A 64 13.39 -8.94 2.04
C ARG A 64 12.28 -7.91 2.16
N CYS A 65 12.27 -6.94 1.26
CA CYS A 65 11.21 -5.95 1.07
C CYS A 65 10.64 -6.08 -0.34
N LEU A 66 9.33 -6.33 -0.43
CA LEU A 66 8.61 -6.32 -1.70
C LEU A 66 7.96 -4.95 -1.88
N VAL A 67 8.36 -4.22 -2.90
CA VAL A 67 7.77 -2.94 -3.27
C VAL A 67 6.71 -3.19 -4.33
N ILE A 68 5.48 -2.79 -4.07
CA ILE A 68 4.35 -3.06 -4.95
C ILE A 68 3.81 -1.75 -5.49
N VAL A 69 3.96 -1.53 -6.77
CA VAL A 69 3.38 -0.35 -7.43
C VAL A 69 1.88 -0.57 -7.58
N GLY A 70 1.09 0.26 -6.90
CA GLY A 70 -0.38 0.21 -6.90
C GLY A 70 -1.00 0.78 -8.19
N ASP A 71 -0.33 0.55 -9.32
CA ASP A 71 -0.70 1.12 -10.61
C ASP A 71 -2.08 0.65 -11.09
N TYR A 72 -2.25 -0.62 -11.34
CA TYR A 72 -3.53 -1.14 -11.85
C TYR A 72 -4.67 -1.05 -10.84
N LEU A 73 -4.35 -0.95 -9.54
CA LEU A 73 -5.34 -0.70 -8.48
C LEU A 73 -5.98 0.68 -8.66
N SER A 74 -5.23 1.70 -9.09
CA SER A 74 -5.72 3.07 -9.29
C SER A 74 -6.80 3.19 -10.39
N ARG A 75 -7.05 2.14 -11.22
CA ARG A 75 -8.12 2.14 -12.21
C ARG A 75 -9.51 2.44 -11.61
N PHE A 76 -9.74 2.08 -10.36
CA PHE A 76 -10.97 2.42 -9.67
C PHE A 76 -11.07 3.93 -9.42
N ASN A 77 -9.97 4.56 -8.99
CA ASN A 77 -9.91 6.01 -8.79
C ASN A 77 -10.10 6.75 -10.11
N GLU A 78 -9.47 6.27 -11.20
CA GLU A 78 -9.64 6.87 -12.52
C GLU A 78 -11.09 6.84 -13.00
N ARG A 79 -11.80 5.75 -12.75
CA ARG A 79 -13.25 5.67 -13.06
C ARG A 79 -14.07 6.65 -12.24
N ILE A 80 -13.73 6.84 -10.97
CA ILE A 80 -14.40 7.83 -10.09
C ILE A 80 -14.15 9.25 -10.59
N LEU A 81 -12.92 9.57 -10.94
CA LEU A 81 -12.50 10.94 -11.29
C LEU A 81 -12.89 11.32 -12.72
N SER A 82 -12.73 10.44 -13.68
CA SER A 82 -12.90 10.72 -15.12
C SER A 82 -14.18 10.17 -15.73
N GLY A 83 -14.86 9.23 -15.05
CA GLY A 83 -16.04 8.53 -15.56
C GLY A 83 -15.77 7.60 -16.75
N CYS A 84 -14.51 7.31 -17.06
CA CYS A 84 -14.16 6.44 -18.15
C CYS A 84 -14.49 4.97 -17.86
N ASP A 85 -14.57 4.15 -18.91
CA ASP A 85 -14.75 2.70 -18.78
C ASP A 85 -13.52 2.02 -18.15
N GLU A 86 -13.69 0.78 -17.70
CA GLU A 86 -12.66 0.03 -16.97
C GLU A 86 -11.39 -0.20 -17.79
N ASN A 87 -11.51 -0.42 -19.12
CA ASN A 87 -10.37 -0.68 -19.97
C ASN A 87 -9.49 0.58 -20.10
N LYS A 88 -10.10 1.72 -20.38
CA LYS A 88 -9.39 3.01 -20.46
C LYS A 88 -8.77 3.39 -19.13
N ALA A 89 -9.49 3.21 -18.03
CA ALA A 89 -8.96 3.42 -16.69
C ALA A 89 -7.75 2.52 -16.39
N GLY A 90 -7.83 1.24 -16.78
CA GLY A 90 -6.74 0.29 -16.63
C GLY A 90 -5.50 0.66 -17.47
N GLU A 91 -5.69 1.09 -18.71
CA GLU A 91 -4.58 1.55 -19.58
C GLU A 91 -3.91 2.81 -19.01
N PHE A 92 -4.71 3.76 -18.53
CA PHE A 92 -4.19 4.98 -17.91
C PHE A 92 -3.39 4.64 -16.64
N ALA A 93 -3.94 3.83 -15.78
CA ALA A 93 -3.30 3.38 -14.53
C ALA A 93 -1.94 2.71 -14.79
N ILE A 94 -1.87 1.84 -15.83
CA ILE A 94 -0.60 1.20 -16.24
C ILE A 94 0.42 2.24 -16.69
N LYS A 95 0.02 3.23 -17.49
CA LYS A 95 0.91 4.32 -17.95
C LYS A 95 1.46 5.13 -16.79
N GLN A 96 0.65 5.42 -15.78
CA GLN A 96 1.12 6.10 -14.56
C GLN A 96 2.16 5.26 -13.80
N GLY A 97 1.94 3.94 -13.71
CA GLY A 97 2.92 3.00 -13.16
C GLY A 97 4.24 3.00 -13.95
N ASP A 98 4.19 3.01 -15.28
CA ASP A 98 5.39 3.08 -16.13
C ASP A 98 6.17 4.38 -15.90
N LEU A 99 5.47 5.51 -15.76
CA LEU A 99 6.08 6.80 -15.43
C LEU A 99 6.73 6.77 -14.05
N PHE A 100 6.06 6.22 -13.05
CA PHE A 100 6.61 6.07 -11.70
C PHE A 100 7.89 5.22 -11.73
N ILE A 101 7.88 4.05 -12.35
CA ILE A 101 9.03 3.15 -12.45
C ILE A 101 10.18 3.84 -13.17
N SER A 102 9.90 4.57 -14.25
CA SER A 102 10.92 5.32 -15.00
C SER A 102 11.56 6.41 -14.13
N LYS A 103 10.75 7.21 -13.43
CA LYS A 103 11.22 8.30 -12.55
C LYS A 103 12.04 7.79 -11.35
N THR A 104 11.68 6.63 -10.82
CA THR A 104 12.31 6.08 -9.61
C THR A 104 13.42 5.08 -9.88
N ARG A 105 13.72 4.78 -11.15
CA ARG A 105 14.76 3.81 -11.54
C ARG A 105 16.09 4.04 -10.82
N ALA A 106 16.60 5.27 -10.81
CA ALA A 106 17.86 5.62 -10.16
C ALA A 106 17.84 5.40 -8.62
N ILE A 107 16.66 5.40 -8.00
CA ILE A 107 16.49 5.06 -6.58
C ILE A 107 16.68 3.56 -6.40
N PHE A 108 16.00 2.74 -7.22
CA PHE A 108 16.09 1.27 -7.11
C PHE A 108 17.48 0.74 -7.48
N GLU A 109 18.20 1.40 -8.37
CA GLU A 109 19.60 1.05 -8.71
C GLU A 109 20.59 1.25 -7.55
N GLN A 110 20.23 2.04 -6.53
CA GLN A 110 21.04 2.25 -5.32
C GLN A 110 20.77 1.20 -4.22
N LEU A 111 19.79 0.32 -4.42
CA LEU A 111 19.34 -0.63 -3.39
C LEU A 111 19.92 -2.02 -3.62
N PRO A 112 20.13 -2.82 -2.55
CA PRO A 112 20.55 -4.21 -2.70
C PRO A 112 19.44 -5.04 -3.35
N ALA A 113 19.64 -5.45 -4.60
CA ALA A 113 18.64 -6.14 -5.42
C ALA A 113 18.15 -7.46 -4.81
N GLU A 114 18.98 -8.11 -4.00
CA GLU A 114 18.64 -9.33 -3.26
C GLU A 114 17.69 -9.08 -2.09
N ARG A 115 17.61 -7.84 -1.59
CA ARG A 115 16.74 -7.43 -0.48
C ARG A 115 15.50 -6.69 -0.89
N VAL A 116 15.58 -5.85 -1.94
CA VAL A 116 14.47 -5.01 -2.39
C VAL A 116 14.05 -5.41 -3.80
N ARG A 117 12.82 -5.86 -3.95
CA ARG A 117 12.25 -6.25 -5.23
C ARG A 117 11.03 -5.41 -5.55
N LEU A 118 11.01 -4.81 -6.75
CA LEU A 118 9.85 -4.11 -7.31
C LEU A 118 8.94 -5.10 -8.05
N THR A 119 7.63 -4.97 -7.85
CA THR A 119 6.57 -5.69 -8.57
C THR A 119 5.43 -4.75 -8.92
N ARG A 120 4.57 -5.17 -9.84
CA ARG A 120 3.39 -4.41 -10.23
C ARG A 120 2.12 -5.06 -9.66
N TRP A 121 1.09 -4.27 -9.46
CA TRP A 121 -0.17 -4.75 -8.88
C TRP A 121 -0.76 -5.96 -9.62
N ARG A 122 -0.80 -5.93 -10.97
CA ARG A 122 -1.35 -7.01 -11.79
C ARG A 122 -0.70 -8.37 -11.58
N GLU A 123 0.58 -8.42 -11.18
CA GLU A 123 1.27 -9.67 -10.92
C GLU A 123 0.63 -10.44 -9.76
N HIS A 124 0.11 -9.71 -8.77
CA HIS A 124 -0.52 -10.30 -7.57
C HIS A 124 -1.94 -10.80 -7.81
N LEU A 125 -2.67 -10.18 -8.76
CA LEU A 125 -4.05 -10.57 -9.08
C LEU A 125 -4.17 -11.96 -9.73
N GLN A 126 -3.07 -12.50 -10.27
CA GLN A 126 -3.07 -13.78 -10.96
C GLN A 126 -2.92 -14.97 -10.01
N SER A 127 -2.58 -14.74 -8.74
CA SER A 127 -2.33 -15.81 -7.77
C SER A 127 -3.63 -16.47 -7.28
N ASP A 128 -3.59 -17.79 -7.04
CA ASP A 128 -4.71 -18.50 -6.42
C ASP A 128 -5.03 -17.97 -5.03
N ARG A 129 -4.01 -17.58 -4.25
CA ARG A 129 -4.19 -16.97 -2.93
C ARG A 129 -5.01 -15.70 -3.00
N PHE A 130 -4.73 -14.84 -3.98
CA PHE A 130 -5.55 -13.64 -4.20
C PHE A 130 -6.99 -14.00 -4.54
N ARG A 131 -7.22 -14.93 -5.49
CA ARG A 131 -8.58 -15.33 -5.89
C ARG A 131 -9.40 -15.87 -4.73
N VAL A 132 -8.78 -16.71 -3.89
CA VAL A 132 -9.43 -17.25 -2.69
C VAL A 132 -9.72 -16.15 -1.68
N ALA A 133 -8.74 -15.31 -1.37
CA ALA A 133 -8.91 -14.21 -0.41
C ALA A 133 -9.99 -13.22 -0.89
N LYS A 134 -9.97 -12.84 -2.18
CA LYS A 134 -10.96 -11.93 -2.76
C LYS A 134 -12.37 -12.48 -2.68
N LYS A 135 -12.55 -13.77 -3.01
CA LYS A 135 -13.86 -14.43 -2.88
C LYS A 135 -14.38 -14.40 -1.44
N ILE A 136 -13.55 -14.75 -0.46
CA ILE A 136 -13.94 -14.72 0.95
C ILE A 136 -14.34 -13.30 1.37
N LEU A 137 -13.58 -12.27 0.97
CA LEU A 137 -13.87 -10.89 1.32
C LEU A 137 -15.14 -10.38 0.66
N ASP A 138 -15.42 -10.76 -0.59
CA ASP A 138 -16.67 -10.42 -1.27
C ASP A 138 -17.87 -11.09 -0.58
N ASP A 139 -17.75 -12.36 -0.19
CA ASP A 139 -18.80 -13.09 0.52
C ASP A 139 -19.08 -12.43 1.90
N ILE A 140 -18.04 -12.01 2.62
CA ILE A 140 -18.19 -11.28 3.91
C ILE A 140 -18.79 -9.89 3.67
N PHE A 141 -18.36 -9.16 2.67
CA PHE A 141 -18.89 -7.83 2.34
C PHE A 141 -20.41 -7.88 2.07
N ILE A 142 -20.90 -8.96 1.45
CA ILE A 142 -22.32 -9.17 1.20
C ILE A 142 -23.04 -9.59 2.49
N SER A 143 -22.48 -10.51 3.26
CA SER A 143 -23.17 -11.19 4.35
C SER A 143 -23.01 -10.55 5.74
N ASN A 144 -21.97 -9.75 5.95
CA ASN A 144 -21.67 -9.11 7.25
C ASN A 144 -21.81 -7.59 7.14
N GLU A 145 -22.88 -7.06 7.74
CA GLU A 145 -23.21 -5.65 7.71
C GLU A 145 -22.13 -4.77 8.37
N GLN A 146 -21.51 -5.22 9.46
CA GLN A 146 -20.48 -4.44 10.16
C GLN A 146 -19.21 -4.33 9.31
N PHE A 147 -18.78 -5.43 8.68
CA PHE A 147 -17.64 -5.41 7.76
C PHE A 147 -17.90 -4.49 6.56
N ARG A 148 -19.08 -4.62 5.95
CA ARG A 148 -19.51 -3.74 4.85
C ARG A 148 -19.48 -2.26 5.27
N ALA A 149 -20.06 -1.93 6.42
CA ALA A 149 -20.07 -0.57 6.93
C ALA A 149 -18.66 0.00 7.18
N ALA A 150 -17.71 -0.84 7.63
CA ALA A 150 -16.31 -0.41 7.79
C ALA A 150 -15.64 -0.12 6.45
N VAL A 151 -15.81 -0.99 5.43
CA VAL A 151 -15.29 -0.77 4.07
C VAL A 151 -15.91 0.49 3.44
N GLU A 152 -17.23 0.64 3.53
CA GLU A 152 -17.95 1.80 2.97
C GLU A 152 -17.58 3.11 3.69
N TYR A 153 -17.26 3.07 4.98
CA TYR A 153 -16.75 4.22 5.72
C TYR A 153 -15.40 4.69 5.17
N ASP A 154 -14.47 3.77 4.93
CA ASP A 154 -13.17 4.09 4.34
C ASP A 154 -13.33 4.60 2.90
N ALA A 155 -14.20 3.95 2.11
CA ALA A 155 -14.54 4.36 0.76
C ALA A 155 -15.13 5.78 0.70
N LEU A 156 -16.11 6.08 1.57
CA LEU A 156 -16.72 7.40 1.68
C LEU A 156 -15.70 8.46 2.11
N SER A 157 -14.77 8.10 3.00
CA SER A 157 -13.72 8.99 3.47
C SER A 157 -12.78 9.38 2.32
N PHE A 158 -12.43 8.43 1.45
CA PHE A 158 -11.68 8.69 0.23
C PHE A 158 -12.45 9.62 -0.71
N VAL A 159 -13.70 9.27 -1.06
CA VAL A 159 -14.53 10.05 -1.98
C VAL A 159 -14.72 11.49 -1.51
N LYS A 160 -14.98 11.71 -0.21
CA LYS A 160 -15.11 13.05 0.38
C LYS A 160 -13.79 13.85 0.32
N ARG A 161 -12.64 13.19 0.47
CA ARG A 161 -11.34 13.84 0.32
C ARG A 161 -11.12 14.30 -1.11
N GLU A 162 -11.40 13.41 -2.08
CA GLU A 162 -11.28 13.76 -3.50
C GLU A 162 -12.20 14.89 -3.93
N GLN A 163 -13.44 14.92 -3.42
CA GLN A 163 -14.35 16.05 -3.68
C GLN A 163 -13.82 17.39 -3.19
N LYS A 164 -13.04 17.42 -2.11
CA LYS A 164 -12.42 18.67 -1.61
C LYS A 164 -11.30 19.16 -2.51
N HIS A 165 -10.60 18.26 -3.17
CA HIS A 165 -9.49 18.60 -4.06
C HIS A 165 -9.91 18.76 -5.52
N ASN A 166 -10.87 17.94 -5.95
CA ASN A 166 -11.43 17.93 -7.30
C ASN A 166 -12.93 18.26 -7.19
N LEU A 167 -13.32 19.47 -7.51
CA LEU A 167 -14.69 19.98 -7.31
C LEU A 167 -15.78 19.17 -8.04
N ASN A 168 -15.45 18.37 -9.06
CA ASN A 168 -16.39 17.54 -9.81
C ASN A 168 -15.83 16.13 -10.00
N LEU A 169 -16.33 15.18 -9.21
CA LEU A 169 -16.19 13.76 -9.55
C LEU A 169 -17.09 13.45 -10.75
N ALA A 170 -16.59 12.71 -11.71
CA ALA A 170 -17.40 12.32 -12.87
C ALA A 170 -18.41 11.21 -12.52
N ALA A 171 -18.08 10.34 -11.57
CA ALA A 171 -19.01 9.32 -11.09
C ALA A 171 -20.01 9.89 -10.06
N PRO A 172 -21.30 9.49 -10.11
CA PRO A 172 -22.26 9.76 -9.04
C PRO A 172 -21.75 9.21 -7.69
N MET A 173 -22.16 9.85 -6.58
CA MET A 173 -21.68 9.52 -5.23
C MET A 173 -21.80 8.03 -4.89
N GLU A 174 -22.93 7.43 -5.18
CA GLU A 174 -23.18 6.00 -4.91
C GLU A 174 -22.20 5.10 -5.69
N GLU A 175 -22.01 5.40 -6.97
CA GLU A 175 -21.06 4.66 -7.82
C GLU A 175 -19.62 4.90 -7.38
N ALA A 176 -19.24 6.11 -6.95
CA ALA A 176 -17.94 6.42 -6.42
C ALA A 176 -17.64 5.62 -5.15
N ILE A 177 -18.60 5.51 -4.22
CA ILE A 177 -18.47 4.69 -3.00
C ILE A 177 -18.33 3.22 -3.39
N ARG A 178 -19.15 2.73 -4.32
CA ARG A 178 -19.08 1.33 -4.79
C ARG A 178 -17.72 1.00 -5.41
N LEU A 179 -17.18 1.86 -6.27
CA LEU A 179 -15.87 1.68 -6.90
C LEU A 179 -14.73 1.74 -5.85
N SER A 180 -14.81 2.69 -4.92
CA SER A 180 -13.83 2.79 -3.84
C SER A 180 -13.89 1.60 -2.88
N SER A 181 -15.08 1.03 -2.62
CA SER A 181 -15.21 -0.21 -1.85
C SER A 181 -14.56 -1.39 -2.58
N GLN A 182 -14.70 -1.48 -3.91
CA GLN A 182 -14.02 -2.50 -4.72
C GLN A 182 -12.50 -2.34 -4.70
N TYR A 183 -12.00 -1.09 -4.75
CA TYR A 183 -10.58 -0.79 -4.55
C TYR A 183 -10.08 -1.39 -3.23
N ILE A 184 -10.75 -1.08 -2.11
CA ILE A 184 -10.37 -1.55 -0.78
C ILE A 184 -10.41 -3.08 -0.70
N LEU A 185 -11.47 -3.72 -1.19
CA LEU A 185 -11.59 -5.18 -1.17
C LEU A 185 -10.51 -5.88 -2.00
N GLU A 186 -10.10 -5.30 -3.13
CA GLU A 186 -9.00 -5.83 -3.95
C GLU A 186 -7.66 -5.65 -3.23
N GLU A 187 -7.41 -4.47 -2.65
CA GLU A 187 -6.21 -4.16 -1.88
C GLU A 187 -6.03 -5.10 -0.70
N VAL A 188 -7.08 -5.27 0.11
CA VAL A 188 -7.10 -6.16 1.27
C VAL A 188 -6.88 -7.63 0.88
N ALA A 189 -7.41 -8.06 -0.29
CA ALA A 189 -7.18 -9.40 -0.80
C ALA A 189 -5.72 -9.63 -1.21
N VAL A 190 -5.08 -8.65 -1.84
CA VAL A 190 -3.64 -8.70 -2.16
C VAL A 190 -2.81 -8.77 -0.88
N PHE A 191 -3.13 -7.97 0.14
CA PHE A 191 -2.42 -8.01 1.43
C PHE A 191 -2.54 -9.37 2.12
N SER A 192 -3.72 -9.99 2.05
CA SER A 192 -3.90 -11.37 2.52
C SER A 192 -2.98 -12.35 1.79
N ALA A 193 -2.98 -12.32 0.46
CA ALA A 193 -2.17 -13.21 -0.37
C ALA A 193 -0.66 -13.04 -0.12
N LEU A 194 -0.21 -11.80 0.11
CA LEU A 194 1.18 -11.50 0.48
C LEU A 194 1.54 -12.10 1.83
N SER A 195 0.67 -11.94 2.83
CA SER A 195 0.90 -12.48 4.17
C SER A 195 0.98 -14.00 4.14
N GLU A 196 0.14 -14.68 3.37
CA GLU A 196 0.20 -16.13 3.15
C GLU A 196 1.46 -16.56 2.37
N SER A 197 2.09 -15.63 1.65
CA SER A 197 3.38 -15.84 0.98
C SER A 197 4.58 -15.51 1.87
N GLY A 198 4.33 -15.18 3.15
CA GLY A 198 5.33 -14.89 4.16
C GLY A 198 5.75 -13.41 4.24
N PHE A 199 5.13 -12.50 3.46
CA PHE A 199 5.30 -11.06 3.59
C PHE A 199 4.23 -10.52 4.56
N THR A 200 4.47 -10.68 5.86
CA THR A 200 3.48 -10.41 6.90
C THR A 200 3.56 -9.00 7.50
N VAL A 201 4.56 -8.21 7.13
CA VAL A 201 4.73 -6.84 7.61
C VAL A 201 4.47 -5.85 6.48
N GLU A 202 3.46 -5.03 6.64
CA GLU A 202 3.22 -3.89 5.76
C GLU A 202 3.91 -2.65 6.32
N LEU A 203 4.58 -1.93 5.44
CA LEU A 203 5.16 -0.61 5.72
C LEU A 203 4.35 0.44 4.96
N TYR A 204 3.84 1.45 5.65
CA TYR A 204 3.11 2.53 4.99
C TYR A 204 3.31 3.87 5.72
N PRO A 205 3.55 4.98 5.00
CA PRO A 205 3.72 6.31 5.60
C PRO A 205 2.38 7.03 5.76
N GLY A 206 1.44 6.41 6.46
CA GLY A 206 0.09 6.95 6.68
C GLY A 206 -0.73 6.07 7.60
N PRO A 207 -1.91 6.54 7.99
CA PRO A 207 -2.77 5.80 8.89
C PRO A 207 -3.36 4.55 8.21
N GLU A 208 -3.59 3.53 9.01
CA GLU A 208 -4.28 2.31 8.65
C GLU A 208 -5.75 2.58 8.29
N LEU A 209 -6.29 1.87 7.30
CA LEU A 209 -7.72 1.85 7.03
C LEU A 209 -8.50 1.33 8.24
N ARG A 210 -9.70 1.86 8.47
CA ARG A 210 -10.56 1.44 9.57
C ARG A 210 -10.85 -0.05 9.50
N VAL A 211 -11.24 -0.57 8.34
CA VAL A 211 -11.55 -2.00 8.15
C VAL A 211 -10.36 -2.87 8.51
N LEU A 212 -9.14 -2.51 8.12
CA LEU A 212 -7.93 -3.26 8.45
C LEU A 212 -7.57 -3.16 9.93
N ALA A 213 -7.80 -2.00 10.56
CA ALA A 213 -7.63 -1.83 12.00
C ALA A 213 -8.62 -2.71 12.80
N GLU A 214 -9.86 -2.85 12.34
CA GLU A 214 -10.88 -3.73 12.93
C GLU A 214 -10.53 -5.21 12.72
N VAL A 215 -10.03 -5.59 11.54
CA VAL A 215 -9.46 -6.94 11.30
C VAL A 215 -8.33 -7.25 12.27
N ALA A 216 -7.39 -6.31 12.47
CA ALA A 216 -6.25 -6.49 13.37
C ALA A 216 -6.68 -6.64 14.85
N ARG A 217 -7.86 -6.13 15.23
CA ARG A 217 -8.46 -6.36 16.56
C ARG A 217 -9.26 -7.67 16.66
N GLY A 218 -9.39 -8.42 15.57
CA GLY A 218 -10.11 -9.68 15.53
C GLY A 218 -11.64 -9.55 15.44
N GLU A 219 -12.14 -8.37 15.04
CA GLU A 219 -13.59 -8.11 14.97
C GLU A 219 -14.29 -8.95 13.89
N TYR A 220 -13.55 -9.44 12.89
CA TYR A 220 -14.08 -10.23 11.78
C TYR A 220 -13.42 -11.62 11.71
N PRO A 221 -13.91 -12.62 12.44
CA PRO A 221 -13.27 -13.94 12.50
C PRO A 221 -13.29 -14.70 11.18
N ALA A 222 -14.19 -14.36 10.25
CA ALA A 222 -14.34 -15.02 8.96
C ALA A 222 -13.37 -14.51 7.88
N VAL A 223 -12.59 -13.43 8.13
CA VAL A 223 -11.62 -12.92 7.14
C VAL A 223 -10.52 -13.93 6.84
N PRO A 224 -9.88 -13.86 5.64
CA PRO A 224 -8.78 -14.73 5.28
C PRO A 224 -7.66 -14.77 6.33
N SER A 225 -7.05 -15.93 6.51
CA SER A 225 -5.99 -16.17 7.51
C SER A 225 -4.78 -15.25 7.34
N GLY A 226 -4.45 -14.90 6.10
CA GLY A 226 -3.37 -13.98 5.79
C GLY A 226 -3.52 -12.63 6.47
N LEU A 227 -4.74 -12.09 6.54
CA LEU A 227 -5.02 -10.81 7.20
C LEU A 227 -4.83 -10.89 8.72
N LYS A 228 -5.12 -12.03 9.34
CA LYS A 228 -4.92 -12.23 10.79
C LYS A 228 -3.44 -12.24 11.19
N ASN A 229 -2.57 -12.60 10.26
CA ASN A 229 -1.13 -12.65 10.46
C ASN A 229 -0.41 -11.35 10.04
N ARG A 230 -1.12 -10.42 9.42
CA ARG A 230 -0.57 -9.15 8.96
C ARG A 230 -0.28 -8.22 10.14
N VAL A 231 0.83 -7.51 10.04
CA VAL A 231 1.18 -6.38 10.93
C VAL A 231 1.41 -5.15 10.07
N ASN A 232 0.65 -4.10 10.33
CA ASN A 232 0.89 -2.79 9.74
C ASN A 232 1.88 -2.00 10.59
N VAL A 233 2.82 -1.34 9.92
CA VAL A 233 3.78 -0.41 10.50
C VAL A 233 3.59 0.94 9.84
N GLU A 234 2.99 1.86 10.57
CA GLU A 234 2.91 3.26 10.16
C GLU A 234 4.29 3.90 10.31
N LEU A 235 4.83 4.37 9.19
CA LEU A 235 6.12 5.05 9.14
C LEU A 235 5.94 6.57 9.29
N LYS A 236 6.82 7.18 10.06
CA LYS A 236 6.98 8.64 10.13
C LYS A 236 8.28 9.03 9.43
N ILE A 237 8.17 9.96 8.48
CA ILE A 237 9.29 10.51 7.74
C ILE A 237 9.47 11.95 8.19
N ALA A 238 10.62 12.25 8.80
CA ALA A 238 10.97 13.57 9.27
C ALA A 238 12.12 14.13 8.43
N ARG A 239 11.91 15.30 7.80
CA ARG A 239 13.01 16.05 7.17
C ARG A 239 14.00 16.47 8.25
N ILE A 240 15.28 16.30 7.98
CA ILE A 240 16.34 16.89 8.83
C ILE A 240 16.31 18.39 8.56
N PRO A 241 16.17 19.25 9.59
CA PRO A 241 16.32 20.68 9.39
C PRO A 241 17.69 20.95 8.79
N VAL A 242 17.75 21.68 7.68
CA VAL A 242 19.01 22.23 7.16
C VAL A 242 19.33 23.40 8.10
N GLU A 243 20.40 23.27 8.89
CA GLU A 243 20.96 24.35 9.69
C GLU A 243 21.61 25.44 8.83
#